data_9b338831bc4a68e26fe093975902250d
#
_entry.id   9b338831bc4a68e26fe093975902250d
#
_cell.length_a   1.000
_cell.length_b   1.000
_cell.length_c   1.000
_cell.angle_alpha   90.00
_cell.angle_beta   90.00
_cell.angle_gamma   90.00
#
_symmetry.space_group_name_H-M   'P 1'
#
loop_
_entity.id
_entity.type
_entity.pdbx_description
1 polymer ?
#
loop_
_entity_poly.entity_id
_entity_poly.type
_entity_poly.pdbx_seq_one_letter_code
_entity_poly.pdbx_strand_id
1 'polypeptide(L)'
;MAKNSLVIGGGVIGLSSAICLLEDGWDVTLYSTEFSPNTTSDVAAALWYPFLSAPVEKTDNWGSRTYDILKLLTADENTGIDMTQTFEYFRNEQSDPTWMSTVD
;
A
#
# COMPACT_ATOMS: atom_id res chain seq x y z
N MET A 1 -2.66 -23.65 18.58
CA MET A 1 -1.24 -23.27 18.43
C MET A 1 -1.17 -21.86 17.88
N ALA A 2 -0.31 -21.05 18.46
CA ALA A 2 -0.02 -19.74 17.88
C ALA A 2 0.60 -19.91 16.49
N LYS A 3 0.13 -19.15 15.52
CA LYS A 3 0.73 -19.08 14.18
C LYS A 3 1.92 -18.14 14.25
N ASN A 4 3.08 -18.60 13.82
CA ASN A 4 4.29 -17.78 13.80
C ASN A 4 4.66 -17.41 12.37
N SER A 5 5.12 -16.20 12.18
CA SER A 5 5.63 -15.71 10.89
C SER A 5 6.93 -14.93 11.05
N LEU A 6 7.70 -14.96 10.00
CA LEU A 6 8.92 -14.17 9.88
C LEU A 6 8.78 -13.24 8.66
N VAL A 7 8.91 -11.94 8.91
CA VAL A 7 8.93 -10.91 7.86
C VAL A 7 10.37 -10.41 7.70
N ILE A 8 10.84 -10.37 6.48
CA ILE A 8 12.18 -9.85 6.14
C ILE A 8 12.00 -8.55 5.37
N GLY A 9 12.49 -7.46 5.97
CA GLY A 9 12.42 -6.11 5.43
C GLY A 9 11.58 -5.16 6.29
N GLY A 10 12.13 -4.00 6.64
CA GLY A 10 11.53 -2.98 7.51
C GLY A 10 11.02 -1.75 6.77
N GLY A 11 10.84 -1.83 5.45
CA GLY A 11 10.19 -0.80 4.65
C GLY A 11 8.66 -0.89 4.68
N VAL A 12 7.97 -0.09 3.88
CA VAL A 12 6.50 -0.01 3.88
C VAL A 12 5.82 -1.36 3.62
N ILE A 13 6.36 -2.17 2.73
CA ILE A 13 5.77 -3.49 2.40
C ILE A 13 5.93 -4.46 3.57
N GLY A 14 7.12 -4.56 4.14
CA GLY A 14 7.37 -5.45 5.28
C GLY A 14 6.58 -5.07 6.52
N LEU A 15 6.56 -3.78 6.86
CA LEU A 15 5.81 -3.27 8.00
C LEU A 15 4.29 -3.45 7.82
N SER A 16 3.76 -3.14 6.64
CA SER A 16 2.33 -3.34 6.34
C SER A 16 1.93 -4.82 6.42
N SER A 17 2.77 -5.71 5.88
CA SER A 17 2.55 -7.16 5.97
C SER A 17 2.58 -7.65 7.41
N ALA A 18 3.54 -7.17 8.21
CA ALA A 18 3.64 -7.52 9.63
C ALA A 18 2.42 -7.06 10.43
N ILE A 19 1.93 -5.85 10.17
CA ILE A 19 0.73 -5.32 10.82
C ILE A 19 -0.49 -6.19 10.48
N CYS A 20 -0.71 -6.50 9.21
CA CYS A 20 -1.83 -7.35 8.79
C CYS A 20 -1.76 -8.74 9.42
N LEU A 21 -0.58 -9.33 9.55
CA LEU A 21 -0.40 -10.62 10.21
C LEU A 21 -0.69 -10.53 11.71
N LEU A 22 -0.24 -9.48 12.38
CA LEU A 22 -0.54 -9.25 13.81
C LEU A 22 -2.05 -9.07 14.04
N GLU A 23 -2.73 -8.31 13.18
CA GLU A 23 -4.18 -8.13 13.24
C GLU A 23 -4.94 -9.47 13.02
N ASP A 24 -4.38 -10.38 12.23
CA ASP A 24 -4.91 -11.76 12.04
C ASP A 24 -4.48 -12.72 13.14
N GLY A 25 -3.87 -12.23 14.22
CA GLY A 25 -3.52 -13.02 15.40
C GLY A 25 -2.25 -13.87 15.26
N TRP A 26 -1.37 -13.54 14.34
CA TRP A 26 -0.07 -14.18 14.20
C TRP A 26 0.95 -13.59 15.19
N ASP A 27 1.85 -14.40 15.64
CA ASP A 27 3.07 -13.95 16.31
C ASP A 27 4.11 -13.62 15.22
N VAL A 28 4.54 -12.36 15.15
CA VAL A 28 5.36 -11.86 14.05
C VAL A 28 6.73 -11.45 14.53
N THR A 29 7.75 -12.02 13.90
CA THR A 29 9.13 -11.55 14.03
C THR A 29 9.53 -10.83 12.74
N LEU A 30 10.09 -9.62 12.87
CA LEU A 30 10.56 -8.84 11.73
C LEU A 30 12.07 -8.63 11.81
N TYR A 31 12.77 -8.99 10.73
CA TYR A 31 14.20 -8.70 10.55
C TYR A 31 14.40 -7.72 9.41
N SER A 32 15.28 -6.74 9.63
CA SER A 32 15.70 -5.81 8.61
C SER A 32 17.14 -5.35 8.84
N THR A 33 17.84 -5.07 7.77
CA THR A 33 19.18 -4.44 7.86
C THR A 33 19.07 -2.98 8.30
N GLU A 34 18.00 -2.30 7.90
CA GLU A 34 17.71 -0.91 8.25
C GLU A 34 16.25 -0.76 8.65
N PHE A 35 16.01 0.20 9.53
CA PHE A 35 14.66 0.65 9.92
C PHE A 35 14.51 2.13 9.64
N SER A 36 13.28 2.63 9.69
CA SER A 36 13.01 4.07 9.55
C SER A 36 13.87 4.87 10.55
N PRO A 37 14.51 5.97 10.12
CA PRO A 37 14.32 6.69 8.86
C PRO A 37 15.27 6.29 7.72
N ASN A 38 15.90 5.12 7.75
CA ASN A 38 16.98 4.76 6.84
C ASN A 38 16.56 3.74 5.76
N THR A 39 15.28 3.52 5.57
CA THR A 39 14.80 2.59 4.52
C THR A 39 14.59 3.30 3.19
N THR A 40 14.58 2.54 2.09
CA THR A 40 14.22 3.08 0.78
C THR A 40 12.82 3.69 0.78
N SER A 41 11.90 3.13 1.56
CA SER A 41 10.53 3.67 1.70
C SER A 41 10.50 5.07 2.31
N ASP A 42 11.45 5.40 3.20
CA ASP A 42 11.50 6.73 3.85
C ASP A 42 11.88 7.85 2.89
N VAL A 43 12.62 7.55 1.83
CA VAL A 43 13.04 8.54 0.81
C VAL A 43 12.15 8.53 -0.43
N ALA A 44 11.27 7.54 -0.57
CA ALA A 44 10.35 7.44 -1.69
C ALA A 44 9.15 8.37 -1.49
N ALA A 45 8.78 9.10 -2.56
CA ALA A 45 7.44 9.66 -2.66
C ALA A 45 6.52 8.61 -3.26
N ALA A 46 5.29 8.52 -2.76
CA ALA A 46 4.35 7.49 -3.19
C ALA A 46 2.96 8.07 -3.46
N LEU A 47 2.36 7.59 -4.54
CA LEU A 47 0.95 7.80 -4.84
C LEU A 47 0.28 6.43 -4.88
N TRP A 48 -0.95 6.34 -4.39
CA TRP A 48 -1.78 5.20 -4.71
C TRP A 48 -2.21 5.33 -6.18
N TYR A 49 -1.67 4.47 -7.01
CA TYR A 49 -1.94 4.46 -8.44
C TYR A 49 -1.63 3.08 -9.03
N PRO A 50 -2.63 2.24 -9.33
CA PRO A 50 -2.41 0.97 -10.00
C PRO A 50 -1.92 1.20 -11.44
N PHE A 51 -0.65 0.90 -11.70
CA PHE A 51 -0.01 1.14 -12.99
C PHE A 51 0.55 -0.15 -13.57
N LEU A 52 0.06 -0.54 -14.75
CA LEU A 52 0.51 -1.71 -15.51
C LEU A 52 0.66 -2.98 -14.66
N SER A 53 -0.23 -3.18 -13.71
CA SER A 53 -0.22 -4.30 -12.78
C SER A 53 -1.00 -5.48 -13.33
N ALA A 54 -0.54 -6.70 -13.07
CA ALA A 54 -1.19 -7.92 -13.53
C ALA A 54 -1.12 -9.03 -12.45
N PRO A 55 -2.07 -9.95 -12.43
CA PRO A 55 -3.30 -9.99 -13.25
C PRO A 55 -4.30 -8.92 -12.82
N VAL A 56 -4.93 -8.26 -13.77
CA VAL A 56 -5.76 -7.05 -13.56
C VAL A 56 -6.85 -7.27 -12.51
N GLU A 57 -7.60 -8.35 -12.59
CA GLU A 57 -8.69 -8.65 -11.64
C GLU A 57 -8.20 -8.69 -10.18
N LYS A 58 -7.03 -9.28 -9.93
CA LYS A 58 -6.46 -9.36 -8.59
C LYS A 58 -5.91 -8.02 -8.12
N THR A 59 -5.22 -7.31 -9.01
CA THR A 59 -4.61 -6.03 -8.68
C THR A 59 -5.65 -4.95 -8.45
N ASP A 60 -6.77 -4.96 -9.18
CA ASP A 60 -7.89 -4.05 -8.94
C ASP A 60 -8.50 -4.30 -7.55
N ASN A 61 -8.71 -5.55 -7.16
CA ASN A 61 -9.19 -5.92 -5.83
C ASN A 61 -8.24 -5.49 -4.70
N TRP A 62 -6.94 -5.78 -4.86
CA TRP A 62 -5.94 -5.39 -3.86
C TRP A 62 -5.79 -3.88 -3.78
N GLY A 63 -5.83 -3.20 -4.92
CA GLY A 63 -5.77 -1.75 -5.02
C GLY A 63 -6.95 -1.09 -4.32
N SER A 64 -8.18 -1.55 -4.58
CA SER A 64 -9.39 -1.04 -3.94
C SER A 64 -9.31 -1.17 -2.41
N ARG A 65 -8.96 -2.36 -1.91
CA ARG A 65 -8.82 -2.55 -0.46
C ARG A 65 -7.73 -1.68 0.16
N THR A 66 -6.62 -1.51 -0.52
CA THR A 66 -5.55 -0.60 -0.07
C THR A 66 -6.03 0.84 -0.05
N TYR A 67 -6.76 1.28 -1.09
CA TYR A 67 -7.36 2.61 -1.16
C TYR A 67 -8.28 2.89 0.04
N ASP A 68 -9.16 1.95 0.37
CA ASP A 68 -10.08 2.08 1.51
C ASP A 68 -9.32 2.28 2.82
N ILE A 69 -8.26 1.50 3.03
CA ILE A 69 -7.41 1.62 4.23
C ILE A 69 -6.70 2.97 4.25
N LEU A 70 -6.09 3.37 3.14
CA LEU A 70 -5.40 4.67 3.05
C LEU A 70 -6.38 5.83 3.28
N LYS A 71 -7.57 5.76 2.71
CA LYS A 71 -8.63 6.76 2.90
C LYS A 71 -9.03 6.89 4.38
N LEU A 72 -9.14 5.80 5.11
CA LEU A 72 -9.38 5.83 6.55
C LEU A 72 -8.22 6.47 7.33
N LEU A 73 -6.99 6.18 6.92
CA LEU A 73 -5.80 6.70 7.60
C LEU A 73 -5.59 8.21 7.38
N THR A 74 -6.20 8.82 6.38
CA THR A 74 -6.14 10.28 6.18
C THR A 74 -6.85 11.07 7.30
N ALA A 75 -7.67 10.41 8.12
CA ALA A 75 -8.30 11.04 9.26
C ALA A 75 -7.34 11.39 10.40
N ASP A 76 -6.15 10.81 10.41
CA ASP A 76 -5.09 11.09 11.38
C ASP A 76 -3.89 11.75 10.67
N GLU A 77 -3.65 13.02 10.97
CA GLU A 77 -2.55 13.82 10.40
C GLU A 77 -1.16 13.23 10.67
N ASN A 78 -1.02 12.39 11.70
CA ASN A 78 0.27 11.75 12.02
C ASN A 78 0.62 10.60 11.10
N THR A 79 -0.29 10.14 10.27
CA THR A 79 -0.01 9.06 9.31
C THR A 79 0.84 9.50 8.13
N GLY A 80 0.86 10.80 7.83
CA GLY A 80 1.51 11.34 6.64
C GLY A 80 0.80 10.97 5.33
N ILE A 81 -0.46 10.55 5.40
CA ILE A 81 -1.28 10.16 4.25
C ILE A 81 -2.33 11.23 4.00
N ASP A 82 -2.37 11.75 2.78
CA ASP A 82 -3.33 12.75 2.34
C ASP A 82 -4.07 12.32 1.08
N MET A 83 -5.31 12.80 0.93
CA MET A 83 -6.05 12.74 -0.32
C MET A 83 -5.72 13.98 -1.14
N THR A 84 -5.24 13.76 -2.36
CA THR A 84 -4.92 14.85 -3.27
C THR A 84 -5.51 14.58 -4.64
N GLN A 85 -5.74 15.66 -5.39
CA GLN A 85 -6.17 15.57 -6.77
C GLN A 85 -4.94 15.40 -7.66
N THR A 86 -4.98 14.41 -8.53
CA THR A 86 -3.94 14.15 -9.51
C THR A 86 -4.47 14.34 -10.93
N PHE A 87 -3.60 14.79 -11.83
CA PHE A 87 -3.91 14.95 -13.24
C PHE A 87 -2.89 14.16 -14.06
N GLU A 88 -3.40 13.28 -14.90
CA GLU A 88 -2.57 12.55 -15.84
C GLU A 88 -2.84 13.05 -17.26
N TYR A 89 -1.77 13.35 -18.00
CA TYR A 89 -1.85 13.87 -19.34
C TYR A 89 -1.40 12.84 -20.37
N PHE A 90 -2.26 12.54 -21.33
CA PHE A 90 -1.98 11.63 -22.41
C PHE A 90 -1.83 12.36 -23.74
N ARG A 91 -0.98 11.85 -24.62
CA ARG A 91 -0.85 12.40 -25.99
C ARG A 91 -2.01 12.02 -26.88
N ASN A 92 -2.62 10.89 -26.62
CA ASN A 92 -3.77 10.35 -27.35
C ASN A 92 -4.87 10.00 -26.36
N GLU A 93 -6.10 9.96 -26.84
CA GLU A 93 -7.22 9.52 -26.06
C GLU A 93 -7.00 8.10 -25.51
N GLN A 94 -7.27 7.92 -24.23
CA GLN A 94 -7.16 6.63 -23.52
C GLN A 94 -8.52 6.27 -22.95
N SER A 95 -8.79 4.97 -22.85
CA SER A 95 -9.91 4.48 -22.05
C SER A 95 -9.62 4.59 -20.56
N ASP A 96 -10.64 4.79 -19.77
CA ASP A 96 -10.51 4.79 -18.32
C ASP A 96 -9.94 3.46 -17.81
N PRO A 97 -9.00 3.51 -16.87
CA PRO A 97 -8.48 2.30 -16.25
C PRO A 97 -9.56 1.56 -15.47
N THR A 98 -9.47 0.23 -15.44
CA THR A 98 -10.46 -0.63 -14.77
C THR A 98 -10.59 -0.34 -13.27
N TRP A 99 -9.49 0.00 -12.62
CA TRP A 99 -9.46 0.30 -11.19
C TRP A 99 -10.29 1.55 -10.80
N MET A 100 -10.55 2.47 -11.73
CA MET A 100 -11.36 3.67 -11.44
C MET A 100 -12.78 3.33 -11.00
N SER A 101 -13.33 2.21 -11.46
CA SER A 101 -14.66 1.75 -11.04
C SER A 101 -14.68 1.11 -9.65
N THR A 102 -13.52 0.90 -9.04
CA THR A 102 -13.37 0.24 -7.74
C THR A 102 -13.14 1.19 -6.57
N VAL A 103 -13.01 2.47 -6.85
CA VAL A 103 -12.79 3.55 -5.86
C VAL A 103 -13.83 4.64 -6.01
N ASP A 104 -14.10 5.37 -4.90
CA ASP A 104 -15.05 6.50 -4.85
C ASP A 104 -14.41 7.81 -5.31
#